data_a058d1e1be3b010eb94f9a1c277b985e
#
_entry.id   a058d1e1be3b010eb94f9a1c277b985e
#
_cell.length_a   1.000
_cell.length_b   1.000
_cell.length_c   1.000
_cell.angle_alpha   90.00
_cell.angle_beta   90.00
_cell.angle_gamma   90.00
#
_symmetry.space_group_name_H-M   'P 1'
#
loop_
_entity.id
_entity.type
_entity.pdbx_description
1 polymer ?
#
loop_
_entity_poly.entity_id
_entity_poly.type
_entity_poly.pdbx_seq_one_letter_code
_entity_poly.pdbx_strand_id
1 'polypeptide(L)'
;YYEHLAGKAVTFKITIKGICNLELTDDIAKEISKGEKTTAAEYRAHVKEYLELNIKHATIDEVYEEMWDLLIERATVTELYAPLYDFYHADFINSIVEYANYYGISYDECLKTLGFDSAKIDEMAKESAIGDMIIYYIAAKEGITVTDEDCKEYLEDYVEYYKEQG
;
A
#
# COMPACT_ATOMS: atom_id res chain seq x y z
N TYR A 1 -5.42 12.77 -21.39
CA TYR A 1 -6.39 12.48 -22.47
C TYR A 1 -6.69 13.80 -23.17
N TYR A 2 -6.40 13.89 -24.47
CA TYR A 2 -6.63 15.13 -25.25
C TYR A 2 -8.03 15.02 -25.88
N GLU A 3 -9.04 15.57 -25.22
CA GLU A 3 -10.45 15.52 -25.67
C GLU A 3 -10.64 16.02 -27.10
N HIS A 4 -9.85 17.03 -27.54
CA HIS A 4 -9.93 17.57 -28.88
C HIS A 4 -9.49 16.59 -29.99
N LEU A 5 -8.86 15.45 -29.62
CA LEU A 5 -8.46 14.38 -30.54
C LEU A 5 -9.41 13.16 -30.48
N ALA A 6 -10.38 13.16 -29.58
CA ALA A 6 -11.31 12.07 -29.44
C ALA A 6 -12.12 11.86 -30.73
N GLY A 7 -12.13 10.63 -31.26
CA GLY A 7 -12.82 10.26 -32.48
C GLY A 7 -12.20 10.74 -33.80
N LYS A 8 -11.02 11.39 -33.75
CA LYS A 8 -10.30 11.82 -34.96
C LYS A 8 -9.25 10.79 -35.37
N ALA A 9 -9.08 10.61 -36.68
CA ALA A 9 -7.97 9.85 -37.22
C ALA A 9 -6.67 10.62 -37.00
N VAL A 10 -5.68 10.00 -36.36
CA VAL A 10 -4.36 10.57 -36.14
C VAL A 10 -3.31 9.74 -36.87
N THR A 11 -2.34 10.40 -37.48
CA THR A 11 -1.21 9.75 -38.14
C THR A 11 0.06 10.03 -37.36
N PHE A 12 0.74 8.99 -36.93
CA PHE A 12 2.03 9.11 -36.25
C PHE A 12 3.16 8.88 -37.28
N LYS A 13 4.04 9.87 -37.42
CA LYS A 13 5.29 9.71 -38.17
C LYS A 13 6.40 9.36 -37.20
N ILE A 14 6.83 8.09 -37.21
CA ILE A 14 7.89 7.59 -36.34
C ILE A 14 9.17 7.49 -37.15
N THR A 15 10.24 8.10 -36.66
CA THR A 15 11.58 7.97 -37.23
C THR A 15 12.46 7.21 -36.24
N ILE A 16 12.86 5.98 -36.59
CA ILE A 16 13.80 5.20 -35.79
C ILE A 16 15.18 5.85 -35.95
N LYS A 17 15.73 6.39 -34.87
CA LYS A 17 17.06 7.04 -34.86
C LYS A 17 18.20 6.07 -34.59
N GLY A 18 17.90 4.88 -34.07
CA GLY A 18 18.88 3.85 -33.79
C GLY A 18 18.23 2.62 -33.14
N ILE A 19 18.91 1.52 -33.20
CA ILE A 19 18.60 0.28 -32.45
C ILE A 19 19.75 0.12 -31.47
N CYS A 20 19.44 0.21 -30.18
CA CYS A 20 20.42 -0.03 -29.12
C CYS A 20 20.27 -1.47 -28.60
N ASN A 21 21.34 -2.27 -28.72
CA ASN A 21 21.48 -3.45 -27.90
C ASN A 21 22.06 -3.01 -26.56
N LEU A 22 21.23 -2.97 -25.53
CA LEU A 22 21.67 -2.65 -24.17
C LEU A 22 22.38 -3.89 -23.59
N GLU A 23 23.69 -3.90 -23.73
CA GLU A 23 24.53 -4.82 -22.97
C GLU A 23 24.95 -4.08 -21.66
N LEU A 24 24.75 -4.70 -20.51
CA LEU A 24 25.16 -4.11 -19.24
C LEU A 24 26.69 -4.14 -19.16
N THR A 25 27.31 -3.01 -19.45
CA THR A 25 28.75 -2.77 -19.28
C THR A 25 29.02 -2.11 -17.92
N ASP A 26 30.28 -2.05 -17.51
CA ASP A 26 30.71 -1.38 -16.27
C ASP A 26 30.36 0.11 -16.28
N ASP A 27 30.52 0.78 -17.42
CA ASP A 27 30.16 2.20 -17.55
C ASP A 27 28.66 2.41 -17.38
N ILE A 28 27.83 1.57 -17.98
CA ILE A 28 26.38 1.63 -17.82
C ILE A 28 25.99 1.33 -16.38
N ALA A 29 26.57 0.30 -15.76
CA ALA A 29 26.33 -0.03 -14.36
C ALA A 29 26.62 1.16 -13.42
N LYS A 30 27.73 1.83 -13.65
CA LYS A 30 28.11 3.02 -12.91
C LYS A 30 27.16 4.19 -13.13
N GLU A 31 26.72 4.41 -14.36
CA GLU A 31 25.78 5.48 -14.69
C GLU A 31 24.41 5.27 -14.05
N ILE A 32 23.80 4.10 -14.22
CA ILE A 32 22.45 3.81 -13.70
C ILE A 32 22.41 3.68 -12.17
N SER A 33 23.52 3.29 -11.54
CA SER A 33 23.65 3.25 -10.07
C SER A 33 24.11 4.59 -9.49
N LYS A 34 24.24 5.65 -10.28
CA LYS A 34 24.77 6.95 -9.87
C LYS A 34 26.15 6.87 -9.19
N GLY A 35 26.94 5.89 -9.57
CA GLY A 35 28.29 5.64 -9.06
C GLY A 35 28.39 4.69 -7.87
N GLU A 36 27.30 4.18 -7.35
CA GLU A 36 27.30 3.23 -6.23
C GLU A 36 27.88 1.86 -6.59
N LYS A 37 27.65 1.40 -7.83
CA LYS A 37 28.18 0.15 -8.38
C LYS A 37 29.12 0.47 -9.53
N THR A 38 30.33 -0.04 -9.46
CA THR A 38 31.41 0.30 -10.41
C THR A 38 31.53 -0.72 -11.55
N THR A 39 30.96 -1.90 -11.38
CA THR A 39 31.02 -2.97 -12.38
C THR A 39 29.63 -3.55 -12.67
N ALA A 40 29.49 -4.12 -13.88
CA ALA A 40 28.27 -4.84 -14.26
C ALA A 40 27.98 -6.04 -13.34
N ALA A 41 29.02 -6.67 -12.82
CA ALA A 41 28.90 -7.78 -11.88
C ALA A 41 28.33 -7.33 -10.54
N GLU A 42 28.82 -6.24 -9.99
CA GLU A 42 28.30 -5.63 -8.74
C GLU A 42 26.85 -5.19 -8.90
N TYR A 43 26.51 -4.56 -10.04
CA TYR A 43 25.13 -4.15 -10.31
C TYR A 43 24.18 -5.34 -10.43
N ARG A 44 24.58 -6.42 -11.12
CA ARG A 44 23.78 -7.65 -11.20
C ARG A 44 23.59 -8.30 -9.83
N ALA A 45 24.63 -8.35 -9.01
CA ALA A 45 24.55 -8.89 -7.66
C ALA A 45 23.56 -8.06 -6.79
N HIS A 46 23.63 -6.75 -6.87
CA HIS A 46 22.71 -5.85 -6.18
C HIS A 46 21.25 -6.02 -6.64
N VAL A 47 21.01 -6.08 -7.96
CA VAL A 47 19.66 -6.32 -8.50
C VAL A 47 19.12 -7.68 -8.07
N LYS A 48 19.99 -8.71 -8.06
CA LYS A 48 19.61 -10.05 -7.61
C LYS A 48 19.19 -10.02 -6.14
N GLU A 49 19.99 -9.44 -5.27
CA GLU A 49 19.70 -9.30 -3.84
C GLU A 49 18.39 -8.53 -3.60
N TYR A 50 18.20 -7.40 -4.31
CA TYR A 50 16.97 -6.62 -4.26
C TYR A 50 15.74 -7.44 -4.68
N LEU A 51 15.84 -8.20 -5.77
CA LEU A 51 14.74 -9.05 -6.24
C LEU A 51 14.45 -10.20 -5.26
N GLU A 52 15.49 -10.85 -4.72
CA GLU A 52 15.33 -11.93 -3.73
C GLU A 52 14.64 -11.41 -2.46
N LEU A 53 15.02 -10.21 -1.99
CA LEU A 53 14.38 -9.57 -0.85
C LEU A 53 12.91 -9.22 -1.13
N ASN A 54 12.61 -8.64 -2.29
CA ASN A 54 11.24 -8.28 -2.69
C ASN A 54 10.34 -9.51 -2.85
N ILE A 55 10.87 -10.59 -3.46
CA ILE A 55 10.11 -11.85 -3.59
C ILE A 55 9.82 -12.43 -2.20
N LYS A 56 10.82 -12.39 -1.30
CA LYS A 56 10.63 -12.87 0.08
C LYS A 56 9.55 -12.05 0.80
N HIS A 57 9.58 -10.71 0.70
CA HIS A 57 8.56 -9.86 1.32
C HIS A 57 7.19 -10.11 0.71
N ALA A 58 7.06 -10.12 -0.62
CA ALA A 58 5.79 -10.40 -1.28
C ALA A 58 5.20 -11.77 -0.89
N THR A 59 6.04 -12.81 -0.76
CA THR A 59 5.59 -14.13 -0.32
C THR A 59 5.12 -14.12 1.14
N ILE A 60 5.81 -13.38 2.01
CA ILE A 60 5.42 -13.22 3.41
C ILE A 60 4.09 -12.48 3.49
N ASP A 61 3.92 -11.40 2.74
CA ASP A 61 2.70 -10.60 2.73
C ASP A 61 1.51 -11.44 2.22
N GLU A 62 1.68 -12.22 1.14
CA GLU A 62 0.67 -13.15 0.63
C GLU A 62 0.24 -14.19 1.69
N VAL A 63 1.21 -14.78 2.42
CA VAL A 63 0.92 -15.73 3.50
C VAL A 63 0.19 -15.05 4.67
N TYR A 64 0.55 -13.81 4.99
CA TYR A 64 -0.16 -13.05 6.03
C TYR A 64 -1.59 -12.71 5.62
N GLU A 65 -1.82 -12.31 4.37
CA GLU A 65 -3.16 -12.05 3.85
C GLU A 65 -4.03 -13.32 3.91
N GLU A 66 -3.54 -14.45 3.37
CA GLU A 66 -4.26 -15.73 3.45
C GLU A 66 -4.56 -16.16 4.89
N MET A 67 -3.60 -16.01 5.78
CA MET A 67 -3.79 -16.34 7.20
C MET A 67 -4.82 -15.41 7.84
N TRP A 68 -4.80 -14.12 7.51
CA TRP A 68 -5.73 -13.13 8.03
C TRP A 68 -7.16 -13.42 7.56
N ASP A 69 -7.35 -13.69 6.28
CA ASP A 69 -8.65 -14.06 5.72
C ASP A 69 -9.22 -15.31 6.39
N LEU A 70 -8.39 -16.32 6.63
CA LEU A 70 -8.80 -17.54 7.36
C LEU A 70 -9.16 -17.25 8.82
N LEU A 71 -8.49 -16.31 9.48
CA LEU A 71 -8.82 -15.90 10.84
C LEU A 71 -10.18 -15.21 10.89
N ILE A 72 -10.44 -14.28 9.96
CA ILE A 72 -11.73 -13.58 9.85
C ILE A 72 -12.86 -14.59 9.54
N GLU A 73 -12.66 -15.48 8.55
CA GLU A 73 -13.66 -16.47 8.16
C GLU A 73 -14.04 -17.43 9.30
N ARG A 74 -13.05 -17.83 10.11
CA ARG A 74 -13.24 -18.78 11.21
C ARG A 74 -13.65 -18.13 12.53
N ALA A 75 -13.53 -16.82 12.63
CA ALA A 75 -13.92 -16.10 13.84
C ALA A 75 -15.43 -16.18 14.06
N THR A 76 -15.83 -16.49 15.28
CA THR A 76 -17.22 -16.41 15.70
C THR A 76 -17.38 -15.19 16.59
N VAL A 77 -17.94 -14.14 16.02
CA VAL A 77 -18.24 -12.90 16.76
C VAL A 77 -19.62 -13.06 17.42
N THR A 78 -19.64 -13.17 18.74
CA THR A 78 -20.88 -13.28 19.51
C THR A 78 -21.52 -11.93 19.73
N GLU A 79 -20.73 -10.88 19.85
CA GLU A 79 -21.15 -9.51 20.03
C GLU A 79 -20.11 -8.57 19.42
N LEU A 80 -20.56 -7.66 18.55
CA LEU A 80 -19.68 -6.66 17.95
C LEU A 80 -19.49 -5.51 18.94
N TYR A 81 -18.23 -5.12 19.19
CA TYR A 81 -17.93 -4.01 20.06
C TYR A 81 -18.28 -2.68 19.37
N ALA A 82 -19.43 -2.12 19.71
CA ALA A 82 -19.99 -0.94 19.05
C ALA A 82 -19.02 0.26 18.95
N PRO A 83 -18.20 0.61 19.97
CA PRO A 83 -17.26 1.72 19.83
C PRO A 83 -16.21 1.55 18.74
N LEU A 84 -15.74 0.32 18.46
CA LEU A 84 -14.85 0.08 17.34
C LEU A 84 -15.57 0.22 16.00
N TYR A 85 -16.78 -0.32 15.90
CA TYR A 85 -17.58 -0.14 14.69
C TYR A 85 -17.85 1.33 14.40
N ASP A 86 -18.30 2.09 15.40
CA ASP A 86 -18.59 3.51 15.26
C ASP A 86 -17.34 4.30 14.85
N PHE A 87 -16.19 3.94 15.40
CA PHE A 87 -14.91 4.55 15.04
C PHE A 87 -14.58 4.31 13.56
N TYR A 88 -14.56 3.05 13.10
CA TYR A 88 -14.24 2.72 11.72
C TYR A 88 -15.27 3.27 10.72
N HIS A 89 -16.56 3.24 11.08
CA HIS A 89 -17.60 3.80 10.23
C HIS A 89 -17.42 5.31 10.03
N ALA A 90 -17.11 6.04 11.10
CA ALA A 90 -16.83 7.47 11.02
C ALA A 90 -15.51 7.75 10.24
N ASP A 91 -14.49 6.94 10.45
CA ASP A 91 -13.20 7.07 9.78
C ASP A 91 -13.32 6.88 8.27
N PHE A 92 -14.02 5.85 7.80
CA PHE A 92 -14.29 5.65 6.38
C PHE A 92 -15.07 6.79 5.74
N ILE A 93 -16.11 7.30 6.43
CA ILE A 93 -16.87 8.46 5.93
C ILE A 93 -15.95 9.68 5.82
N ASN A 94 -15.16 9.97 6.85
CA ASN A 94 -14.23 11.10 6.85
C ASN A 94 -13.18 10.97 5.73
N SER A 95 -12.60 9.80 5.53
CA SER A 95 -11.64 9.54 4.45
C SER A 95 -12.25 9.79 3.06
N ILE A 96 -13.51 9.39 2.84
CA ILE A 96 -14.22 9.66 1.59
C ILE A 96 -14.48 11.16 1.41
N VAL A 97 -14.85 11.86 2.49
CA VAL A 97 -15.06 13.31 2.47
C VAL A 97 -13.75 14.06 2.16
N GLU A 98 -12.65 13.67 2.78
CA GLU A 98 -11.33 14.26 2.51
C GLU A 98 -10.89 14.01 1.07
N TYR A 99 -11.07 12.80 0.56
CA TYR A 99 -10.80 12.47 -0.83
C TYR A 99 -11.64 13.29 -1.80
N ALA A 100 -12.96 13.41 -1.56
CA ALA A 100 -13.87 14.22 -2.36
C ALA A 100 -13.43 15.70 -2.38
N ASN A 101 -13.06 16.26 -1.23
CA ASN A 101 -12.56 17.62 -1.10
C ASN A 101 -11.25 17.83 -1.86
N TYR A 102 -10.32 16.87 -1.79
CA TYR A 102 -9.04 16.95 -2.48
C TYR A 102 -9.21 17.01 -4.01
N TYR A 103 -10.15 16.23 -4.56
CA TYR A 103 -10.44 16.21 -6.00
C TYR A 103 -11.51 17.24 -6.43
N GLY A 104 -12.10 17.98 -5.50
CA GLY A 104 -13.12 19.00 -5.79
C GLY A 104 -14.43 18.40 -6.34
N ILE A 105 -14.76 17.18 -5.94
CA ILE A 105 -16.00 16.47 -6.31
C ILE A 105 -16.94 16.36 -5.09
N SER A 106 -18.23 16.09 -5.36
CA SER A 106 -19.18 15.85 -4.27
C SER A 106 -18.95 14.47 -3.64
N TYR A 107 -19.42 14.30 -2.38
CA TYR A 107 -19.39 13.02 -1.68
C TYR A 107 -20.07 11.90 -2.51
N ASP A 108 -21.23 12.20 -3.11
CA ASP A 108 -21.98 11.22 -3.91
C ASP A 108 -21.25 10.82 -5.19
N GLU A 109 -20.54 11.76 -5.82
CA GLU A 109 -19.68 11.46 -6.98
C GLU A 109 -18.48 10.63 -6.58
N CYS A 110 -17.89 10.92 -5.42
CA CYS A 110 -16.80 10.14 -4.86
C CYS A 110 -17.23 8.70 -4.61
N LEU A 111 -18.36 8.46 -3.93
CA LEU A 111 -18.92 7.14 -3.71
C LEU A 111 -19.10 6.36 -5.01
N LYS A 112 -19.70 6.99 -6.03
CA LYS A 112 -19.89 6.36 -7.35
C LYS A 112 -18.57 6.01 -8.02
N THR A 113 -17.56 6.88 -7.91
CA THR A 113 -16.25 6.68 -8.50
C THR A 113 -15.51 5.52 -7.84
N LEU A 114 -15.65 5.38 -6.52
CA LEU A 114 -15.07 4.29 -5.73
C LEU A 114 -15.88 3.00 -5.82
N GLY A 115 -17.11 3.03 -6.36
CA GLY A 115 -18.03 1.90 -6.40
C GLY A 115 -18.58 1.54 -5.02
N PHE A 116 -18.67 2.52 -4.10
CA PHE A 116 -19.15 2.32 -2.73
C PHE A 116 -20.58 2.80 -2.59
N ASP A 117 -21.28 2.16 -1.67
CA ASP A 117 -22.56 2.59 -1.11
C ASP A 117 -22.51 2.49 0.43
N SER A 118 -23.58 2.90 1.10
CA SER A 118 -23.64 2.84 2.57
C SER A 118 -23.50 1.42 3.11
N ALA A 119 -24.02 0.43 2.39
CA ALA A 119 -23.94 -0.98 2.80
C ALA A 119 -22.49 -1.49 2.75
N LYS A 120 -21.73 -1.04 1.75
CA LYS A 120 -20.28 -1.38 1.64
C LYS A 120 -19.46 -0.71 2.73
N ILE A 121 -19.77 0.55 3.07
CA ILE A 121 -19.11 1.24 4.19
C ILE A 121 -19.40 0.53 5.52
N ASP A 122 -20.67 0.15 5.75
CA ASP A 122 -21.07 -0.63 6.94
C ASP A 122 -20.34 -1.98 7.02
N GLU A 123 -20.21 -2.69 5.90
CA GLU A 123 -19.48 -3.96 5.80
C GLU A 123 -18.00 -3.77 6.15
N MET A 124 -17.33 -2.80 5.52
CA MET A 124 -15.93 -2.49 5.78
C MET A 124 -15.68 -2.10 7.24
N ALA A 125 -16.56 -1.28 7.83
CA ALA A 125 -16.46 -0.89 9.23
C ALA A 125 -16.59 -2.10 10.19
N LYS A 126 -17.50 -3.03 9.88
CA LYS A 126 -17.65 -4.27 10.64
C LYS A 126 -16.42 -5.18 10.52
N GLU A 127 -15.92 -5.36 9.32
CA GLU A 127 -14.72 -6.17 9.06
C GLU A 127 -13.50 -5.61 9.81
N SER A 128 -13.28 -4.30 9.77
CA SER A 128 -12.20 -3.65 10.50
C SER A 128 -12.36 -3.79 12.01
N ALA A 129 -13.56 -3.59 12.55
CA ALA A 129 -13.83 -3.78 13.97
C ALA A 129 -13.63 -5.22 14.42
N ILE A 130 -14.03 -6.20 13.62
CA ILE A 130 -13.79 -7.64 13.87
C ILE A 130 -12.30 -7.93 13.85
N GLY A 131 -11.58 -7.37 12.89
CA GLY A 131 -10.13 -7.50 12.79
C GLY A 131 -9.42 -7.07 14.08
N ASP A 132 -9.73 -5.88 14.58
CA ASP A 132 -9.17 -5.39 15.84
C ASP A 132 -9.55 -6.29 17.03
N MET A 133 -10.80 -6.73 17.09
CA MET A 133 -11.23 -7.64 18.17
C MET A 133 -10.43 -8.94 18.15
N ILE A 134 -10.10 -9.48 16.97
CA ILE A 134 -9.25 -10.66 16.82
C ILE A 134 -7.83 -10.37 17.32
N ILE A 135 -7.25 -9.24 16.91
CA ILE A 135 -5.91 -8.82 17.36
C ILE A 135 -5.87 -8.70 18.89
N TYR A 136 -6.82 -7.99 19.48
CA TYR A 136 -6.90 -7.86 20.94
C TYR A 136 -7.09 -9.20 21.66
N TYR A 137 -7.90 -10.09 21.10
CA TYR A 137 -8.09 -11.43 21.66
C TYR A 137 -6.80 -12.24 21.64
N ILE A 138 -6.09 -12.25 20.49
CA ILE A 138 -4.82 -12.96 20.34
C ILE A 138 -3.77 -12.36 21.28
N ALA A 139 -3.62 -11.03 21.28
CA ALA A 139 -2.67 -10.35 22.14
C ALA A 139 -2.90 -10.68 23.63
N ALA A 140 -4.15 -10.64 24.08
CA ALA A 140 -4.49 -10.99 25.45
C ALA A 140 -4.20 -12.46 25.77
N LYS A 141 -4.47 -13.37 24.83
CA LYS A 141 -4.25 -14.82 25.02
C LYS A 141 -2.77 -15.20 25.04
N GLU A 142 -1.97 -14.54 24.20
CA GLU A 142 -0.52 -14.75 24.10
C GLU A 142 0.28 -13.93 25.12
N GLY A 143 -0.39 -13.06 25.90
CA GLY A 143 0.25 -12.18 26.89
C GLY A 143 1.10 -11.08 26.25
N ILE A 144 0.77 -10.69 25.01
CA ILE A 144 1.44 -9.61 24.31
C ILE A 144 0.94 -8.28 24.91
N THR A 145 1.86 -7.48 25.40
CA THR A 145 1.58 -6.15 25.94
C THR A 145 2.47 -5.14 25.24
N VAL A 146 1.91 -3.97 24.97
CA VAL A 146 2.65 -2.82 24.43
C VAL A 146 2.95 -1.88 25.60
N THR A 147 4.21 -1.50 25.75
CA THR A 147 4.65 -0.57 26.79
C THR A 147 4.81 0.86 26.24
N ASP A 148 4.87 1.85 27.15
CA ASP A 148 5.15 3.24 26.76
C ASP A 148 6.51 3.38 26.04
N GLU A 149 7.48 2.52 26.35
CA GLU A 149 8.80 2.51 25.70
C GLU A 149 8.71 1.97 24.27
N ASP A 150 7.89 0.92 24.02
CA ASP A 150 7.64 0.42 22.66
C ASP A 150 6.99 1.50 21.78
N CYS A 151 6.04 2.26 22.33
CA CYS A 151 5.39 3.37 21.64
C CYS A 151 6.38 4.50 21.33
N LYS A 152 7.30 4.78 22.26
CA LYS A 152 8.29 5.83 22.10
C LYS A 152 9.29 5.49 21.01
N GLU A 153 9.83 4.27 21.00
CA GLU A 153 10.74 3.76 19.97
C GLU A 153 10.10 3.87 18.58
N TYR A 154 8.85 3.39 18.44
CA TYR A 154 8.11 3.52 17.19
C TYR A 154 7.95 4.97 16.73
N LEU A 155 7.63 5.89 17.63
CA LEU A 155 7.47 7.31 17.30
C LEU A 155 8.80 7.98 16.93
N GLU A 156 9.91 7.60 17.57
CA GLU A 156 11.25 8.10 17.24
C GLU A 156 11.66 7.66 15.83
N ASP A 157 11.47 6.40 15.46
CA ASP A 157 11.72 5.85 14.13
C ASP A 157 10.85 6.53 13.07
N TYR A 158 9.57 6.74 13.37
CA TYR A 158 8.62 7.43 12.50
C TYR A 158 9.04 8.87 12.23
N VAL A 159 9.44 9.60 13.27
CA VAL A 159 9.91 10.98 13.16
C VAL A 159 11.24 11.06 12.37
N GLU A 160 12.15 10.10 12.55
CA GLU A 160 13.41 10.04 11.80
C GLU A 160 13.14 9.79 10.30
N TYR A 161 12.28 8.84 9.99
CA TYR A 161 11.85 8.56 8.61
C TYR A 161 11.33 9.81 7.89
N TYR A 162 10.46 10.59 8.52
CA TYR A 162 9.93 11.82 7.90
C TYR A 162 10.92 12.98 7.83
N LYS A 163 11.90 13.04 8.72
CA LYS A 163 12.99 14.02 8.63
C LYS A 163 13.92 13.78 7.44
N GLU A 164 14.11 12.52 7.06
CA GLU A 164 14.91 12.15 5.89
C GLU A 164 14.18 12.40 4.56
N GLN A 165 12.86 12.47 4.58
CA GLN A 165 12.03 12.70 3.39
C GLN A 165 11.81 14.19 3.06
N GLY A 166 12.03 15.10 3.98
CA GLY A 166 11.64 16.51 3.83
C GLY A 166 12.63 17.53 4.09
#